data_5f0cd33c40c301479c0cc37d1489c8a4
#
_entry.id   5f0cd33c40c301479c0cc37d1489c8a4
#
_cell.length_a   1.000
_cell.length_b   1.000
_cell.length_c   1.000
_cell.angle_alpha   90.00
_cell.angle_beta   90.00
_cell.angle_gamma   90.00
#
_symmetry.space_group_name_H-M   'P 1'
#
loop_
_entity.id
_entity.type
_entity.pdbx_description
1 polymer ?
#
loop_
_entity_poly.entity_id
_entity_poly.type
_entity_poly.pdbx_seq_one_letter_code
_entity_poly.pdbx_strand_id
1 'polypeptide(L)'
;MIINKIKSYWNDNGFEILVFIIIFFLLLFGFYNKIKGKKGTWSNSYYYSQTKQDFSLGNYEKKPIGKDSKGEIECRRVLEHFFRKPFNKSRPDFLRNNVTGGKHNLELDCFNLQLRLAVEYNGQQHYKYVPYFHRNREAFYNQKYRDEFKKRTCKDFNITLINVPYTIKHKDIKNYLVNKLIEKGYKS
;
A
#
# COMPACT_ATOMS: atom_id res chain seq x y z
N MET A 1 23.18 -57.84 4.88
CA MET A 1 24.23 -57.14 5.68
C MET A 1 23.86 -55.72 5.99
N ILE A 2 23.39 -54.87 5.06
CA ILE A 2 23.03 -53.47 5.26
C ILE A 2 21.81 -53.27 6.18
N ILE A 3 20.74 -54.07 5.98
CA ILE A 3 19.50 -53.99 6.77
C ILE A 3 19.74 -54.29 8.25
N ASN A 4 20.63 -55.23 8.59
CA ASN A 4 20.94 -55.56 9.96
C ASN A 4 21.76 -54.44 10.66
N LYS A 5 22.61 -53.74 9.91
CA LYS A 5 23.31 -52.51 10.42
C LYS A 5 22.36 -51.37 10.69
N ILE A 6 21.36 -51.16 9.79
CA ILE A 6 20.34 -50.12 9.99
C ILE A 6 19.48 -50.44 11.23
N LYS A 7 19.13 -51.72 11.41
CA LYS A 7 18.30 -52.19 12.53
C LYS A 7 19.04 -52.08 13.87
N SER A 8 20.35 -52.37 13.89
CA SER A 8 21.18 -52.17 15.08
C SER A 8 21.34 -50.71 15.42
N TYR A 9 21.62 -49.86 14.40
CA TYR A 9 21.77 -48.42 14.62
C TYR A 9 20.45 -47.76 15.12
N TRP A 10 19.31 -48.26 14.64
CA TRP A 10 17.99 -47.79 15.11
C TRP A 10 17.71 -48.23 16.54
N ASN A 11 18.09 -49.46 16.95
CA ASN A 11 17.92 -49.93 18.32
C ASN A 11 18.79 -49.15 19.32
N ASP A 12 19.97 -48.72 18.88
CA ASP A 12 20.92 -48.03 19.75
C ASP A 12 20.62 -46.52 19.86
N ASN A 13 20.12 -45.90 18.78
CA ASN A 13 19.93 -44.44 18.69
C ASN A 13 18.49 -44.05 18.28
N GLY A 14 17.55 -44.99 18.23
CA GLY A 14 16.20 -44.73 17.70
C GLY A 14 15.43 -43.64 18.46
N PHE A 15 15.63 -43.58 19.75
CA PHE A 15 15.00 -42.54 20.57
C PHE A 15 15.50 -41.15 20.20
N GLU A 16 16.82 -40.96 20.05
CA GLU A 16 17.42 -39.69 19.68
C GLU A 16 16.99 -39.27 18.28
N ILE A 17 17.00 -40.21 17.32
CA ILE A 17 16.53 -39.93 15.96
C ILE A 17 15.08 -39.50 15.95
N LEU A 18 14.23 -40.12 16.73
CA LEU A 18 12.81 -39.79 16.83
C LEU A 18 12.61 -38.39 17.41
N VAL A 19 13.39 -38.04 18.45
CA VAL A 19 13.37 -36.68 19.03
C VAL A 19 13.82 -35.65 18.00
N PHE A 20 14.88 -35.89 17.24
CA PHE A 20 15.32 -34.99 16.17
C PHE A 20 14.26 -34.81 15.07
N ILE A 21 13.59 -35.88 14.67
CA ILE A 21 12.49 -35.82 13.70
C ILE A 21 11.35 -34.96 14.24
N ILE A 22 10.95 -35.16 15.48
CA ILE A 22 9.87 -34.36 16.12
C ILE A 22 10.27 -32.87 16.17
N ILE A 23 11.48 -32.55 16.61
CA ILE A 23 11.98 -31.17 16.65
C ILE A 23 11.99 -30.55 15.25
N PHE A 24 12.45 -31.30 14.24
CA PHE A 24 12.46 -30.86 12.85
C PHE A 24 11.04 -30.51 12.34
N PHE A 25 10.06 -31.37 12.62
CA PHE A 25 8.67 -31.12 12.25
C PHE A 25 8.05 -29.96 13.03
N LEU A 26 8.39 -29.77 14.30
CA LEU A 26 7.94 -28.60 15.08
C LEU A 26 8.54 -27.30 14.55
N LEU A 27 9.81 -27.30 14.12
CA LEU A 27 10.45 -26.15 13.50
C LEU A 27 9.81 -25.84 12.13
N LEU A 28 9.57 -26.86 11.30
CA LEU A 28 8.87 -26.70 10.03
C LEU A 28 7.44 -26.18 10.23
N PHE A 29 6.73 -26.69 11.23
CA PHE A 29 5.38 -26.22 11.59
C PHE A 29 5.40 -24.79 12.10
N GLY A 30 6.36 -24.42 12.93
CA GLY A 30 6.59 -23.04 13.39
C GLY A 30 6.92 -22.10 12.22
N PHE A 31 7.78 -22.53 11.30
CA PHE A 31 8.13 -21.79 10.09
C PHE A 31 6.93 -21.65 9.14
N TYR A 32 6.18 -22.74 8.93
CA TYR A 32 4.95 -22.73 8.15
C TYR A 32 3.89 -21.78 8.73
N ASN A 33 3.68 -21.81 10.04
CA ASN A 33 2.77 -20.89 10.73
C ASN A 33 3.26 -19.45 10.69
N LYS A 34 4.58 -19.20 10.74
CA LYS A 34 5.17 -17.86 10.57
C LYS A 34 4.99 -17.32 9.15
N ILE A 35 5.04 -18.19 8.13
CA ILE A 35 4.74 -17.83 6.73
C ILE A 35 3.24 -17.63 6.54
N LYS A 36 2.41 -18.49 7.13
CA LYS A 36 0.95 -18.41 7.05
C LYS A 36 0.39 -17.27 7.89
N GLY A 37 1.00 -16.97 9.04
CA GLY A 37 0.68 -15.82 9.88
C GLY A 37 1.08 -14.48 9.25
N LYS A 38 2.01 -14.47 8.28
CA LYS A 38 2.32 -13.28 7.46
C LYS A 38 1.33 -13.06 6.30
N LYS A 39 0.47 -14.02 5.98
CA LYS A 39 -0.79 -13.72 5.29
C LYS A 39 -1.73 -13.18 6.38
N GLY A 40 -1.50 -11.91 6.74
CA GLY A 40 -2.28 -11.25 7.77
C GLY A 40 -3.75 -11.41 7.49
N THR A 41 -4.40 -12.20 8.29
CA THR A 41 -5.76 -11.99 8.69
C THR A 41 -5.80 -10.74 9.57
N TRP A 42 -5.32 -9.63 9.02
CA TRP A 42 -5.86 -8.35 9.39
C TRP A 42 -7.29 -8.44 8.90
N SER A 43 -8.14 -8.84 9.83
CA SER A 43 -9.49 -9.24 9.53
C SER A 43 -10.14 -8.13 8.73
N ASN A 44 -10.88 -8.50 7.68
CA ASN A 44 -11.85 -7.64 7.02
C ASN A 44 -12.70 -6.87 8.03
N SER A 45 -12.81 -7.35 9.27
CA SER A 45 -13.49 -6.74 10.39
C SER A 45 -12.83 -5.44 10.88
N TYR A 46 -11.50 -5.36 11.01
CA TYR A 46 -10.83 -4.11 11.40
C TYR A 46 -10.93 -3.07 10.27
N TYR A 47 -10.79 -3.52 9.04
CA TYR A 47 -10.94 -2.67 7.87
C TYR A 47 -12.40 -2.20 7.69
N TYR A 48 -13.38 -3.09 7.94
CA TYR A 48 -14.81 -2.75 7.88
C TYR A 48 -15.26 -1.84 9.02
N SER A 49 -14.65 -1.94 10.20
CA SER A 49 -14.94 -1.04 11.31
C SER A 49 -14.34 0.34 11.10
N GLN A 50 -13.13 0.43 10.55
CA GLN A 50 -12.54 1.73 10.20
C GLN A 50 -13.27 2.40 9.03
N THR A 51 -13.72 1.65 8.02
CA THR A 51 -14.50 2.23 6.93
C THR A 51 -15.86 2.74 7.35
N LYS A 52 -16.50 2.14 8.37
CA LYS A 52 -17.70 2.71 9.00
C LYS A 52 -17.41 3.96 9.83
N GLN A 53 -16.23 4.05 10.45
CA GLN A 53 -15.80 5.24 11.18
C GLN A 53 -15.37 6.38 10.24
N ASP A 54 -14.76 6.07 9.08
CA ASP A 54 -14.42 7.07 8.06
C ASP A 54 -15.66 7.69 7.38
N PHE A 55 -16.79 6.99 7.40
CA PHE A 55 -18.09 7.52 6.97
C PHE A 55 -18.87 8.24 8.09
N SER A 56 -18.55 7.99 9.37
CA SER A 56 -19.05 8.79 10.46
C SER A 56 -18.12 9.99 10.62
N LEU A 57 -18.47 11.09 10.00
CA LEU A 57 -18.00 12.46 10.15
C LEU A 57 -17.63 12.81 11.61
N GLY A 58 -16.53 12.26 12.11
CA GLY A 58 -15.82 12.82 13.25
C GLY A 58 -15.27 14.16 12.81
N ASN A 59 -15.41 15.18 13.65
CA ASN A 59 -14.97 16.56 13.48
C ASN A 59 -13.49 16.67 13.06
N TYR A 60 -13.17 16.31 11.81
CA TYR A 60 -11.92 16.70 11.19
C TYR A 60 -12.06 18.16 10.81
N GLU A 61 -11.27 19.03 11.41
CA GLU A 61 -11.04 20.36 10.86
C GLU A 61 -10.65 20.16 9.38
N LYS A 62 -11.61 20.39 8.51
CA LYS A 62 -11.36 20.35 7.06
C LYS A 62 -10.38 21.47 6.77
N LYS A 63 -9.10 21.14 6.63
CA LYS A 63 -8.19 22.04 5.93
C LYS A 63 -8.88 22.39 4.62
N PRO A 64 -9.01 23.68 4.23
CA PRO A 64 -9.61 24.04 2.96
C PRO A 64 -8.93 23.20 1.88
N ILE A 65 -9.73 22.43 1.15
CA ILE A 65 -9.25 21.57 0.05
C ILE A 65 -8.61 22.54 -0.94
N GLY A 66 -7.29 22.45 -1.11
CA GLY A 66 -6.58 23.26 -2.08
C GLY A 66 -7.21 23.03 -3.46
N LYS A 67 -7.24 24.06 -4.30
CA LYS A 67 -7.74 23.96 -5.66
C LYS A 67 -6.97 22.85 -6.39
N ASP A 68 -7.70 21.89 -6.96
CA ASP A 68 -7.09 20.80 -7.72
C ASP A 68 -6.28 21.34 -8.90
N SER A 69 -5.12 20.76 -9.15
CA SER A 69 -4.35 21.02 -10.35
C SER A 69 -5.05 20.48 -11.59
N LYS A 70 -4.71 21.01 -12.76
CA LYS A 70 -5.26 20.51 -14.04
C LYS A 70 -5.00 19.00 -14.22
N GLY A 71 -3.85 18.50 -13.75
CA GLY A 71 -3.53 17.09 -13.83
C GLY A 71 -4.39 16.22 -12.91
N GLU A 72 -4.65 16.66 -11.68
CA GLU A 72 -5.55 15.97 -10.73
C GLU A 72 -6.98 15.93 -11.27
N ILE A 73 -7.49 17.05 -11.81
CA ILE A 73 -8.83 17.12 -12.43
C ILE A 73 -8.93 16.11 -13.57
N GLU A 74 -7.92 16.04 -14.44
CA GLU A 74 -7.95 15.13 -15.58
C GLU A 74 -7.84 13.67 -15.14
N CYS A 75 -6.99 13.35 -14.16
CA CYS A 75 -6.91 12.00 -13.58
C CYS A 75 -8.29 11.57 -13.03
N ARG A 76 -8.93 12.42 -12.23
CA ARG A 76 -10.26 12.16 -11.67
C ARG A 76 -11.30 11.93 -12.76
N ARG A 77 -11.35 12.81 -13.76
CA ARG A 77 -12.27 12.68 -14.90
C ARG A 77 -12.15 11.34 -15.62
N VAL A 78 -10.90 10.89 -15.85
CA VAL A 78 -10.63 9.60 -16.51
C VAL A 78 -11.09 8.42 -15.65
N LEU A 79 -10.80 8.44 -14.35
CA LEU A 79 -11.16 7.38 -13.42
C LEU A 79 -12.68 7.26 -13.26
N GLU A 80 -13.37 8.37 -13.07
CA GLU A 80 -14.83 8.40 -12.92
C GLU A 80 -15.54 7.97 -14.21
N HIS A 81 -14.98 8.32 -15.36
CA HIS A 81 -15.49 7.83 -16.65
C HIS A 81 -15.28 6.32 -16.82
N PHE A 82 -14.11 5.80 -16.42
CA PHE A 82 -13.75 4.39 -16.58
C PHE A 82 -14.57 3.49 -15.65
N PHE A 83 -14.70 3.86 -14.37
CA PHE A 83 -15.32 3.01 -13.35
C PHE A 83 -16.79 3.33 -13.07
N ARG A 84 -17.31 4.46 -13.55
CA ARG A 84 -18.64 4.99 -13.22
C ARG A 84 -18.84 5.12 -11.69
N LYS A 85 -17.79 5.47 -10.98
CA LYS A 85 -17.75 5.65 -9.53
C LYS A 85 -16.97 6.91 -9.16
N PRO A 86 -17.34 7.59 -8.06
CA PRO A 86 -16.63 8.79 -7.62
C PRO A 86 -15.22 8.49 -7.13
N PHE A 87 -14.30 9.41 -7.40
CA PHE A 87 -12.94 9.41 -6.89
C PHE A 87 -12.66 10.72 -6.17
N ASN A 88 -12.78 10.71 -4.85
CA ASN A 88 -12.61 11.90 -4.05
C ASN A 88 -11.17 12.07 -3.56
N LYS A 89 -10.76 13.33 -3.35
CA LYS A 89 -9.57 13.63 -2.56
C LYS A 89 -9.82 13.20 -1.11
N SER A 90 -8.91 12.44 -0.53
CA SER A 90 -9.09 11.82 0.78
C SER A 90 -7.82 11.84 1.63
N ARG A 91 -7.98 11.87 2.95
CA ARG A 91 -6.91 11.76 3.95
C ARG A 91 -7.20 10.60 4.90
N PRO A 92 -7.08 9.35 4.44
CA PRO A 92 -7.47 8.19 5.22
C PRO A 92 -6.55 8.00 6.45
N ASP A 93 -7.10 7.41 7.52
CA ASP A 93 -6.37 7.23 8.79
C ASP A 93 -5.15 6.33 8.67
N PHE A 94 -5.16 5.37 7.75
CA PHE A 94 -3.99 4.54 7.49
C PHE A 94 -2.78 5.31 6.95
N LEU A 95 -2.97 6.55 6.47
CA LEU A 95 -1.90 7.45 6.04
C LEU A 95 -1.50 8.48 7.11
N ARG A 96 -1.73 8.17 8.39
CA ARG A 96 -1.27 9.00 9.50
C ARG A 96 0.25 9.07 9.51
N ASN A 97 0.78 10.28 9.41
CA ASN A 97 2.21 10.54 9.39
C ASN A 97 2.65 11.34 10.61
N ASN A 98 3.22 10.67 11.58
CA ASN A 98 3.73 11.27 12.81
C ASN A 98 5.18 11.76 12.69
N VAL A 99 5.89 11.42 11.61
CA VAL A 99 7.34 11.64 11.49
C VAL A 99 7.68 13.03 10.96
N THR A 100 6.95 13.53 9.95
CA THR A 100 7.25 14.83 9.34
C THR A 100 6.50 16.00 9.96
N GLY A 101 5.91 15.80 11.16
CA GLY A 101 5.30 16.87 11.96
C GLY A 101 4.00 17.45 11.41
N GLY A 102 3.38 16.81 10.43
CA GLY A 102 2.11 17.26 9.88
C GLY A 102 0.94 17.00 10.84
N LYS A 103 0.08 18.00 11.04
CA LYS A 103 -1.15 17.88 11.85
C LYS A 103 -2.22 16.99 11.20
N HIS A 104 -2.05 16.64 9.93
CA HIS A 104 -3.06 15.93 9.13
C HIS A 104 -2.46 14.67 8.50
N ASN A 105 -3.33 13.68 8.29
CA ASN A 105 -2.98 12.49 7.49
C ASN A 105 -2.55 12.91 6.07
N LEU A 106 -1.72 12.08 5.43
CA LEU A 106 -1.32 12.33 4.05
C LEU A 106 -2.52 12.19 3.11
N GLU A 107 -2.54 13.02 2.08
CA GLU A 107 -3.64 13.11 1.12
C GLU A 107 -3.41 12.20 -0.07
N LEU A 108 -4.49 11.60 -0.58
CA LEU A 108 -4.59 10.96 -1.87
C LEU A 108 -5.47 11.83 -2.78
N ASP A 109 -5.00 12.15 -3.99
CA ASP A 109 -5.69 13.07 -4.89
C ASP A 109 -7.00 12.50 -5.45
N CYS A 110 -6.96 11.23 -5.83
CA CYS A 110 -8.11 10.48 -6.32
C CYS A 110 -8.15 9.12 -5.63
N PHE A 111 -9.12 8.89 -4.77
CA PHE A 111 -9.22 7.66 -3.99
C PHE A 111 -10.63 7.06 -4.05
N ASN A 112 -10.69 5.75 -4.28
CA ASN A 112 -11.91 4.95 -4.15
C ASN A 112 -11.60 3.68 -3.34
N LEU A 113 -12.14 3.61 -2.13
CA LEU A 113 -11.89 2.50 -1.21
C LEU A 113 -12.50 1.17 -1.70
N GLN A 114 -13.68 1.20 -2.32
CA GLN A 114 -14.34 -0.02 -2.82
C GLN A 114 -13.51 -0.71 -3.89
N LEU A 115 -12.85 0.07 -4.75
CA LEU A 115 -11.95 -0.41 -5.79
C LEU A 115 -10.53 -0.66 -5.26
N ARG A 116 -10.23 -0.25 -4.03
CA ARG A 116 -8.87 -0.27 -3.46
C ARG A 116 -7.86 0.39 -4.40
N LEU A 117 -8.25 1.53 -4.94
CA LEU A 117 -7.48 2.23 -5.95
C LEU A 117 -7.29 3.69 -5.56
N ALA A 118 -6.04 4.13 -5.62
CA ALA A 118 -5.65 5.51 -5.48
C ALA A 118 -4.82 5.94 -6.70
N VAL A 119 -5.02 7.17 -7.15
CA VAL A 119 -4.22 7.77 -8.22
C VAL A 119 -3.76 9.16 -7.76
N GLU A 120 -2.49 9.46 -7.98
CA GLU A 120 -1.87 10.75 -7.69
C GLU A 120 -1.25 11.35 -8.94
N TYR A 121 -1.40 12.67 -9.10
CA TYR A 121 -0.70 13.42 -10.13
C TYR A 121 0.50 14.13 -9.51
N ASN A 122 1.69 13.58 -9.77
CA ASN A 122 2.93 14.04 -9.17
C ASN A 122 3.55 15.17 -10.01
N GLY A 123 3.52 16.39 -9.49
CA GLY A 123 4.20 17.54 -10.05
C GLY A 123 5.74 17.40 -10.03
N GLN A 124 6.43 18.34 -10.66
CA GLN A 124 7.89 18.35 -10.77
C GLN A 124 8.60 18.28 -9.41
N GLN A 125 8.00 18.87 -8.37
CA GLN A 125 8.52 18.89 -7.00
C GLN A 125 8.68 17.49 -6.37
N HIS A 126 7.97 16.48 -6.86
CA HIS A 126 8.13 15.11 -6.39
C HIS A 126 9.41 14.43 -6.92
N TYR A 127 10.00 14.96 -7.97
CA TYR A 127 11.13 14.31 -8.67
C TYR A 127 12.46 15.02 -8.48
N LYS A 128 12.44 16.35 -8.37
CA LYS A 128 13.66 17.16 -8.19
C LYS A 128 13.43 18.30 -7.21
N TYR A 129 14.53 18.74 -6.59
CA TYR A 129 14.50 19.95 -5.77
C TYR A 129 14.15 21.16 -6.64
N VAL A 130 13.09 21.87 -6.28
CA VAL A 130 12.64 23.10 -6.93
C VAL A 130 12.51 24.17 -5.85
N PRO A 131 13.35 25.23 -5.83
CA PRO A 131 13.33 26.26 -4.78
C PRO A 131 11.96 26.90 -4.56
N TYR A 132 11.19 27.05 -5.63
CA TYR A 132 9.82 27.61 -5.56
C TYR A 132 8.86 26.75 -4.71
N PHE A 133 8.99 25.43 -4.73
CA PHE A 133 8.13 24.52 -3.97
C PHE A 133 8.74 24.08 -2.64
N HIS A 134 10.08 24.08 -2.56
CA HIS A 134 10.79 23.60 -1.39
C HIS A 134 11.56 24.78 -0.75
N ARG A 135 11.18 25.13 0.46
CA ARG A 135 11.87 26.16 1.22
C ARG A 135 13.37 25.86 1.38
N ASN A 136 13.71 24.59 1.52
CA ASN A 136 15.07 24.10 1.66
C ASN A 136 15.18 22.64 1.17
N ARG A 137 16.38 22.06 1.16
CA ARG A 137 16.61 20.67 0.77
C ARG A 137 15.93 19.68 1.71
N GLU A 138 15.83 19.99 2.98
CA GLU A 138 15.13 19.15 3.96
C GLU A 138 13.65 18.99 3.62
N ALA A 139 12.97 20.06 3.21
CA ALA A 139 11.58 20.01 2.75
C ALA A 139 11.42 19.06 1.55
N PHE A 140 12.39 19.02 0.63
CA PHE A 140 12.41 18.05 -0.48
C PHE A 140 12.57 16.61 0.02
N TYR A 141 13.49 16.34 0.95
CA TYR A 141 13.66 14.99 1.51
C TYR A 141 12.42 14.56 2.30
N ASN A 142 11.81 15.47 3.05
CA ASN A 142 10.54 15.22 3.74
C ASN A 142 9.41 14.88 2.77
N GLN A 143 9.38 15.50 1.58
CA GLN A 143 8.43 15.13 0.53
C GLN A 143 8.70 13.72 -0.01
N LYS A 144 9.95 13.41 -0.33
CA LYS A 144 10.36 12.05 -0.76
C LYS A 144 9.96 10.99 0.26
N TYR A 145 10.21 11.27 1.54
CA TYR A 145 9.79 10.38 2.62
C TYR A 145 8.28 10.14 2.61
N ARG A 146 7.47 11.20 2.50
CA ARG A 146 6.00 11.08 2.45
C ARG A 146 5.53 10.27 1.25
N ASP A 147 6.14 10.46 0.08
CA ASP A 147 5.79 9.73 -1.13
C ASP A 147 6.10 8.22 -0.99
N GLU A 148 7.26 7.88 -0.43
CA GLU A 148 7.62 6.48 -0.18
C GLU A 148 6.76 5.85 0.93
N PHE A 149 6.45 6.61 1.99
CA PHE A 149 5.53 6.19 3.04
C PHE A 149 4.14 5.88 2.47
N LYS A 150 3.56 6.77 1.64
CA LYS A 150 2.26 6.52 0.96
C LYS A 150 2.31 5.24 0.14
N LYS A 151 3.34 5.07 -0.67
CA LYS A 151 3.51 3.89 -1.54
C LYS A 151 3.55 2.59 -0.74
N ARG A 152 4.36 2.54 0.32
CA ARG A 152 4.49 1.37 1.19
C ARG A 152 3.20 1.09 1.93
N THR A 153 2.61 2.10 2.56
CA THR A 153 1.39 1.94 3.35
C THR A 153 0.21 1.53 2.48
N CYS A 154 0.02 2.14 1.30
CA CYS A 154 -1.00 1.68 0.36
C CYS A 154 -0.83 0.20 0.02
N LYS A 155 0.40 -0.25 -0.24
CA LYS A 155 0.69 -1.67 -0.51
C LYS A 155 0.32 -2.56 0.68
N ASP A 156 0.67 -2.16 1.91
CA ASP A 156 0.38 -2.92 3.13
C ASP A 156 -1.14 -3.07 3.36
N PHE A 157 -1.92 -2.07 2.95
CA PHE A 157 -3.38 -2.07 3.00
C PHE A 157 -4.06 -2.63 1.74
N ASN A 158 -3.29 -3.26 0.83
CA ASN A 158 -3.78 -3.79 -0.45
C ASN A 158 -4.50 -2.74 -1.30
N ILE A 159 -4.01 -1.51 -1.27
CA ILE A 159 -4.47 -0.42 -2.13
C ILE A 159 -3.47 -0.25 -3.27
N THR A 160 -3.95 -0.33 -4.48
CA THR A 160 -3.16 -0.01 -5.67
C THR A 160 -2.98 1.50 -5.76
N LEU A 161 -1.73 1.97 -5.65
CA LEU A 161 -1.39 3.38 -5.86
C LEU A 161 -0.74 3.53 -7.25
N ILE A 162 -1.34 4.37 -8.10
CA ILE A 162 -0.81 4.73 -9.42
C ILE A 162 -0.37 6.19 -9.38
N ASN A 163 0.89 6.44 -9.71
CA ASN A 163 1.43 7.79 -9.82
C ASN A 163 1.51 8.20 -11.30
N VAL A 164 0.90 9.34 -11.62
CA VAL A 164 0.96 9.97 -12.93
C VAL A 164 2.00 11.08 -12.86
N PRO A 165 3.17 10.95 -13.52
CA PRO A 165 4.19 11.98 -13.46
C PRO A 165 3.84 13.19 -14.31
N TYR A 166 4.30 14.36 -13.89
CA TYR A 166 4.09 15.64 -14.61
C TYR A 166 4.63 15.64 -16.07
N THR A 167 5.50 14.70 -16.40
CA THR A 167 6.03 14.52 -17.77
C THR A 167 4.98 14.02 -18.75
N ILE A 168 3.91 13.40 -18.25
CA ILE A 168 2.75 13.01 -19.06
C ILE A 168 1.92 14.27 -19.35
N LYS A 169 1.80 14.63 -20.62
CA LYS A 169 0.97 15.77 -21.04
C LYS A 169 -0.50 15.50 -20.68
N HIS A 170 -1.24 16.53 -20.32
CA HIS A 170 -2.65 16.38 -19.90
C HIS A 170 -3.49 15.60 -20.90
N LYS A 171 -3.29 15.83 -22.21
CA LYS A 171 -4.01 15.10 -23.29
C LYS A 171 -3.72 13.59 -23.30
N ASP A 172 -2.56 13.18 -22.77
CA ASP A 172 -2.09 11.79 -22.81
C ASP A 172 -2.39 11.04 -21.50
N ILE A 173 -2.88 11.75 -20.46
CA ILE A 173 -3.21 11.16 -19.14
C ILE A 173 -4.23 10.02 -19.29
N LYS A 174 -5.25 10.19 -20.14
CA LYS A 174 -6.26 9.15 -20.36
C LYS A 174 -5.62 7.83 -20.82
N ASN A 175 -4.82 7.87 -21.87
CA ASN A 175 -4.18 6.67 -22.42
C ASN A 175 -3.20 6.05 -21.41
N TYR A 176 -2.41 6.89 -20.75
CA TYR A 176 -1.48 6.44 -19.69
C TYR A 176 -2.21 5.71 -18.56
N LEU A 177 -3.27 6.32 -18.01
CA LEU A 177 -4.03 5.74 -16.90
C LEU A 177 -4.74 4.46 -17.30
N VAL A 178 -5.43 4.43 -18.45
CA VAL A 178 -6.14 3.23 -18.92
C VAL A 178 -5.16 2.06 -19.07
N ASN A 179 -4.00 2.28 -19.67
CA ASN A 179 -2.98 1.24 -19.80
C ASN A 179 -2.50 0.75 -18.42
N LYS A 180 -2.26 1.67 -17.47
CA LYS A 180 -1.85 1.31 -16.09
C LYS A 180 -2.93 0.55 -15.34
N LEU A 181 -4.19 0.90 -15.53
CA LEU A 181 -5.31 0.18 -14.91
C LEU A 181 -5.42 -1.25 -15.45
N ILE A 182 -5.31 -1.42 -16.77
CA ILE A 182 -5.32 -2.75 -17.41
C ILE A 182 -4.15 -3.61 -16.93
N GLU A 183 -2.92 -3.05 -16.87
CA GLU A 183 -1.72 -3.72 -16.31
C GLU A 183 -1.95 -4.20 -14.87
N LYS A 184 -2.76 -3.48 -14.08
CA LYS A 184 -3.11 -3.82 -12.71
C LYS A 184 -4.33 -4.74 -12.59
N GLY A 185 -4.90 -5.18 -13.70
CA GLY A 185 -6.03 -6.11 -13.74
C GLY A 185 -7.41 -5.48 -13.55
N TYR A 186 -7.51 -4.14 -13.60
CA TYR A 186 -8.80 -3.46 -13.58
C TYR A 186 -9.48 -3.55 -14.95
N LYS A 187 -10.81 -3.76 -14.93
CA LYS A 187 -11.66 -3.81 -16.12
C LYS A 187 -12.69 -2.69 -16.03
N SER A 188 -13.05 -2.11 -17.18
CA SER A 188 -14.14 -1.13 -17.32
C SER A 188 -15.50 -1.80 -17.26
#